data_76e6578b37d655ab39a50c80d9c40ec0
#
_entry.id   76e6578b37d655ab39a50c80d9c40ec0
#
_cell.length_a   1.000
_cell.length_b   1.000
_cell.length_c   1.000
_cell.angle_alpha   90.00
_cell.angle_beta   90.00
_cell.angle_gamma   90.00
#
_symmetry.space_group_name_H-M   'P 1'
#
loop_
_entity.id
_entity.type
_entity.pdbx_description
1 polymer ?
#
loop_
_entity_poly.entity_id
_entity_poly.type
_entity_poly.pdbx_seq_one_letter_code
_entity_poly.pdbx_strand_id
1 'polypeptide(L)'
;MSTILAFAGSNSSTSINHQLVTYLTSQLTESSFELFKLSDMDLIVYSEDEQRDNGFPSSINQIYKHIQSSKGLLISVNEHNGNPSAFFKNVLDWLSRLDRKFLEGKKVFLLSTSNGARGGMSSLEVVKNMLPRFGAEVIDTYSLASFKENFSVEETKITNDEIKNEILQKLHQFEASLK
;
A
#
# COMPACT_ATOMS: atom_id res chain seq x y z
N MET A 1 18.75 -9.62 5.38
CA MET A 1 17.37 -9.27 5.76
C MET A 1 16.60 -8.92 4.51
N SER A 2 15.34 -9.34 4.43
CA SER A 2 14.45 -8.95 3.33
C SER A 2 14.02 -7.50 3.53
N THR A 3 13.97 -6.71 2.46
CA THR A 3 13.51 -5.31 2.52
C THR A 3 12.06 -5.25 2.10
N ILE A 4 11.21 -4.62 2.92
CA ILE A 4 9.80 -4.36 2.64
C ILE A 4 9.66 -2.89 2.26
N LEU A 5 9.03 -2.62 1.10
CA LEU A 5 8.56 -1.29 0.77
C LEU A 5 7.14 -1.11 1.31
N ALA A 6 6.94 -0.09 2.13
CA ALA A 6 5.67 0.18 2.79
C ALA A 6 5.11 1.55 2.38
N PHE A 7 3.84 1.62 1.97
CA PHE A 7 3.20 2.88 1.60
C PHE A 7 1.68 2.79 1.63
N ALA A 8 1.03 3.96 1.70
CA ALA A 8 -0.41 4.08 1.52
C ALA A 8 -0.74 4.65 0.14
N GLY A 9 -1.77 4.12 -0.52
CA GLY A 9 -2.29 4.58 -1.81
C GLY A 9 -3.07 5.90 -1.74
N SER A 10 -2.64 6.83 -0.89
CA SER A 10 -3.33 8.10 -0.64
C SER A 10 -2.40 9.28 -0.84
N ASN A 11 -2.92 10.35 -1.42
CA ASN A 11 -2.24 11.65 -1.53
C ASN A 11 -2.59 12.63 -0.39
N SER A 12 -3.32 12.18 0.63
CA SER A 12 -3.64 13.01 1.80
C SER A 12 -2.47 13.06 2.76
N SER A 13 -2.06 14.25 3.19
CA SER A 13 -1.02 14.45 4.21
C SER A 13 -1.41 13.90 5.60
N THR A 14 -2.72 13.73 5.85
CA THR A 14 -3.30 13.20 7.10
C THR A 14 -3.91 11.80 6.91
N SER A 15 -3.41 11.03 5.95
CA SER A 15 -3.94 9.72 5.59
C SER A 15 -3.93 8.73 6.76
N ILE A 16 -5.11 8.24 7.15
CA ILE A 16 -5.25 7.17 8.15
C ILE A 16 -4.69 5.84 7.65
N ASN A 17 -4.69 5.61 6.34
CA ASN A 17 -4.03 4.45 5.74
C ASN A 17 -2.50 4.54 5.89
N HIS A 18 -1.93 5.74 5.79
CA HIS A 18 -0.49 5.94 6.03
C HIS A 18 -0.15 5.70 7.52
N GLN A 19 -1.01 6.15 8.45
CA GLN A 19 -0.82 5.90 9.88
C GLN A 19 -0.86 4.40 10.21
N LEU A 20 -1.78 3.65 9.60
CA LEU A 20 -1.84 2.19 9.76
C LEU A 20 -0.55 1.52 9.25
N VAL A 21 -0.07 1.89 8.06
CA VAL A 21 1.18 1.36 7.51
C VAL A 21 2.37 1.71 8.41
N THR A 22 2.46 2.95 8.88
CA THR A 22 3.53 3.41 9.79
C THR A 22 3.54 2.58 11.08
N TYR A 23 2.38 2.33 11.68
CA TYR A 23 2.28 1.46 12.84
C TYR A 23 2.79 0.05 12.54
N LEU A 24 2.33 -0.56 11.45
CA LEU A 24 2.69 -1.93 11.13
C LEU A 24 4.18 -2.09 10.78
N THR A 25 4.80 -1.08 10.15
CA THR A 25 6.26 -1.13 9.92
C THR A 25 7.06 -1.12 11.21
N SER A 26 6.57 -0.47 12.27
CA SER A 26 7.22 -0.50 13.59
C SER A 26 7.09 -1.85 14.31
N GLN A 27 6.22 -2.74 13.83
CA GLN A 27 5.99 -4.08 14.40
C GLN A 27 6.75 -5.18 13.64
N LEU A 28 7.46 -4.85 12.56
CA LEU A 28 8.31 -5.80 11.84
C LEU A 28 9.48 -6.24 12.71
N THR A 29 9.77 -7.54 12.70
CA THR A 29 10.81 -8.12 13.60
C THR A 29 11.98 -8.75 12.85
N GLU A 30 11.77 -9.19 11.61
CA GLU A 30 12.75 -9.97 10.86
C GLU A 30 13.18 -9.28 9.53
N SER A 31 12.45 -8.24 9.12
CA SER A 31 12.69 -7.52 7.87
C SER A 31 13.10 -6.08 8.12
N SER A 32 13.96 -5.53 7.25
CA SER A 32 14.12 -4.09 7.13
C SER A 32 12.96 -3.52 6.33
N PHE A 33 12.66 -2.25 6.53
CA PHE A 33 11.60 -1.59 5.75
C PHE A 33 12.05 -0.22 5.24
N GLU A 34 11.40 0.20 4.18
CA GLU A 34 11.42 1.55 3.68
C GLU A 34 9.97 2.07 3.65
N LEU A 35 9.71 3.15 4.38
CA LEU A 35 8.39 3.79 4.40
C LEU A 35 8.37 4.92 3.37
N PHE A 36 7.60 4.74 2.31
CA PHE A 36 7.47 5.71 1.22
C PHE A 36 6.15 6.48 1.36
N LYS A 37 6.20 7.79 1.18
CA LYS A 37 5.03 8.64 1.33
C LYS A 37 4.55 9.14 -0.03
N LEU A 38 3.52 8.49 -0.55
CA LEU A 38 2.97 8.84 -1.87
C LEU A 38 2.35 10.25 -1.91
N SER A 39 1.92 10.81 -0.78
CA SER A 39 1.40 12.19 -0.73
C SER A 39 2.44 13.26 -1.07
N ASP A 40 3.72 12.91 -1.03
CA ASP A 40 4.81 13.84 -1.36
C ASP A 40 5.16 13.79 -2.87
N MET A 41 4.48 12.90 -3.63
CA MET A 41 4.66 12.83 -5.08
C MET A 41 3.82 13.91 -5.78
N ASP A 42 4.47 14.71 -6.59
CA ASP A 42 3.80 15.50 -7.62
C ASP A 42 3.62 14.62 -8.85
N LEU A 43 2.37 14.24 -9.13
CA LEU A 43 2.04 13.28 -10.18
C LEU A 43 0.87 13.77 -11.04
N ILE A 44 1.19 14.14 -12.26
CA ILE A 44 0.19 14.47 -13.28
C ILE A 44 -0.66 13.23 -13.64
N VAL A 45 -1.92 13.47 -14.01
CA VAL A 45 -2.79 12.38 -14.49
C VAL A 45 -2.23 11.79 -15.79
N TYR A 46 -2.12 10.47 -15.81
CA TYR A 46 -1.64 9.74 -16.98
C TYR A 46 -2.50 10.04 -18.23
N SER A 47 -1.82 10.33 -19.31
CA SER A 47 -2.38 10.26 -20.65
C SER A 47 -1.31 9.81 -21.65
N GLU A 48 -1.73 9.27 -22.79
CA GLU A 48 -0.76 8.88 -23.84
C GLU A 48 -0.02 10.10 -24.41
N ASP A 49 -0.70 11.24 -24.47
CA ASP A 49 -0.09 12.50 -24.91
C ASP A 49 0.97 12.98 -23.94
N GLU A 50 0.67 12.97 -22.62
CA GLU A 50 1.63 13.34 -21.58
C GLU A 50 2.87 12.45 -21.62
N GLN A 51 2.68 11.13 -21.71
CA GLN A 51 3.79 10.19 -21.81
C GLN A 51 4.63 10.39 -23.07
N ARG A 52 4.00 10.66 -24.21
CA ARG A 52 4.71 10.89 -25.49
C ARG A 52 5.52 12.19 -25.46
N ASP A 53 4.93 13.27 -24.94
CA ASP A 53 5.51 14.61 -25.04
C ASP A 53 6.51 14.92 -23.91
N ASN A 54 6.30 14.36 -22.71
CA ASN A 54 7.10 14.65 -21.49
C ASN A 54 7.79 13.42 -20.89
N GLY A 55 7.48 12.20 -21.37
CA GLY A 55 8.06 10.96 -20.84
C GLY A 55 7.47 10.55 -19.49
N PHE A 56 8.24 9.83 -18.68
CA PHE A 56 7.81 9.36 -17.37
C PHE A 56 8.17 10.35 -16.26
N PRO A 57 7.23 10.70 -15.36
CA PRO A 57 7.53 11.52 -14.19
C PRO A 57 8.67 10.93 -13.36
N SER A 58 9.55 11.78 -12.83
CA SER A 58 10.68 11.34 -12.00
C SER A 58 10.23 10.60 -10.75
N SER A 59 9.08 10.98 -10.17
CA SER A 59 8.45 10.32 -9.02
C SER A 59 8.04 8.87 -9.33
N ILE A 60 7.58 8.58 -10.55
CA ILE A 60 7.27 7.20 -10.99
C ILE A 60 8.54 6.36 -11.12
N ASN A 61 9.61 6.93 -11.71
CA ASN A 61 10.90 6.23 -11.77
C ASN A 61 11.47 5.95 -10.37
N GLN A 62 11.26 6.86 -9.42
CA GLN A 62 11.70 6.69 -8.05
C GLN A 62 10.97 5.54 -7.37
N ILE A 63 9.63 5.54 -7.34
CA ILE A 63 8.86 4.45 -6.70
C ILE A 63 9.12 3.11 -7.39
N TYR A 64 9.28 3.08 -8.70
CA TYR A 64 9.63 1.87 -9.42
C TYR A 64 10.96 1.27 -8.91
N LYS A 65 12.00 2.10 -8.72
CA LYS A 65 13.28 1.64 -8.16
C LYS A 65 13.13 1.06 -6.75
N HIS A 66 12.34 1.70 -5.88
CA HIS A 66 12.05 1.18 -4.54
C HIS A 66 11.30 -0.16 -4.59
N ILE A 67 10.34 -0.30 -5.50
CA ILE A 67 9.65 -1.57 -5.74
C ILE A 67 10.65 -2.65 -6.17
N GLN A 68 11.52 -2.35 -7.15
CA GLN A 68 12.47 -3.34 -7.66
C GLN A 68 13.48 -3.78 -6.60
N SER A 69 13.93 -2.90 -5.72
CA SER A 69 14.87 -3.20 -4.64
C SER A 69 14.24 -3.95 -3.45
N SER A 70 12.92 -3.99 -3.33
CA SER A 70 12.22 -4.68 -2.25
C SER A 70 11.92 -6.14 -2.59
N LYS A 71 11.76 -7.01 -1.57
CA LYS A 71 11.23 -8.37 -1.72
C LYS A 71 9.73 -8.44 -1.49
N GLY A 72 9.21 -7.60 -0.58
CA GLY A 72 7.81 -7.54 -0.23
C GLY A 72 7.28 -6.13 -0.20
N LEU A 73 5.95 -6.00 -0.29
CA LEU A 73 5.25 -4.73 -0.21
C LEU A 73 4.15 -4.80 0.86
N LEU A 74 4.14 -3.78 1.71
CA LEU A 74 3.07 -3.52 2.67
C LEU A 74 2.26 -2.32 2.16
N ILE A 75 1.09 -2.56 1.61
CA ILE A 75 0.30 -1.54 0.93
C ILE A 75 -1.04 -1.36 1.64
N SER A 76 -1.40 -0.12 2.02
CA SER A 76 -2.74 0.19 2.50
C SER A 76 -3.46 1.10 1.51
N VAL A 77 -4.66 0.69 1.07
CA VAL A 77 -5.45 1.42 0.09
C VAL A 77 -6.63 2.13 0.73
N ASN A 78 -6.85 3.38 0.33
CA ASN A 78 -8.04 4.13 0.72
C ASN A 78 -9.20 3.83 -0.23
N GLU A 79 -10.42 4.09 0.25
CA GLU A 79 -11.64 3.89 -0.53
C GLU A 79 -12.30 5.24 -0.84
N HIS A 80 -12.59 5.47 -2.12
CA HIS A 80 -13.44 6.56 -2.59
C HIS A 80 -14.53 5.97 -3.50
N ASN A 81 -15.79 6.09 -3.10
CA ASN A 81 -16.94 5.59 -3.87
C ASN A 81 -16.82 4.11 -4.26
N GLY A 82 -16.39 3.24 -3.31
CA GLY A 82 -16.26 1.80 -3.53
C GLY A 82 -15.03 1.37 -4.34
N ASN A 83 -14.12 2.29 -4.67
CA ASN A 83 -12.91 2.04 -5.47
C ASN A 83 -11.67 2.59 -4.76
N PRO A 84 -10.45 2.18 -5.17
CA PRO A 84 -9.24 2.89 -4.76
C PRO A 84 -9.29 4.34 -5.25
N SER A 85 -8.57 5.22 -4.57
CA SER A 85 -8.50 6.62 -4.98
C SER A 85 -8.03 6.76 -6.42
N ALA A 86 -8.50 7.77 -7.13
CA ALA A 86 -8.03 8.10 -8.46
C ALA A 86 -6.50 8.33 -8.48
N PHE A 87 -5.95 8.88 -7.40
CA PHE A 87 -4.52 9.06 -7.25
C PHE A 87 -3.76 7.73 -7.26
N PHE A 88 -4.18 6.76 -6.44
CA PHE A 88 -3.53 5.44 -6.42
C PHE A 88 -3.68 4.71 -7.76
N LYS A 89 -4.87 4.79 -8.36
CA LYS A 89 -5.08 4.23 -9.70
C LYS A 89 -4.12 4.86 -10.71
N ASN A 90 -3.92 6.18 -10.65
CA ASN A 90 -2.99 6.90 -11.52
C ASN A 90 -1.53 6.44 -11.33
N VAL A 91 -1.10 6.18 -10.08
CA VAL A 91 0.23 5.60 -9.83
C VAL A 91 0.38 4.25 -10.52
N LEU A 92 -0.63 3.37 -10.43
CA LEU A 92 -0.61 2.06 -11.09
C LEU A 92 -0.64 2.19 -12.62
N ASP A 93 -1.37 3.16 -13.16
CA ASP A 93 -1.42 3.42 -14.59
C ASP A 93 -0.03 3.79 -15.12
N TRP A 94 0.64 4.75 -14.51
CA TRP A 94 2.00 5.14 -14.85
C TRP A 94 3.01 3.98 -14.72
N LEU A 95 2.99 3.26 -13.60
CA LEU A 95 3.89 2.13 -13.37
C LEU A 95 3.71 1.03 -14.41
N SER A 96 2.48 0.71 -14.77
CA SER A 96 2.18 -0.32 -15.76
C SER A 96 2.58 0.06 -17.20
N ARG A 97 2.76 1.34 -17.49
CA ARG A 97 3.32 1.82 -18.76
C ARG A 97 4.84 1.76 -18.77
N LEU A 98 5.47 1.98 -17.63
CA LEU A 98 6.92 1.85 -17.48
C LEU A 98 7.36 0.39 -17.57
N ASP A 99 6.66 -0.49 -16.84
CA ASP A 99 6.87 -1.93 -16.85
C ASP A 99 5.54 -2.63 -16.55
N ARG A 100 5.02 -3.40 -17.50
CA ARG A 100 3.74 -4.10 -17.34
C ARG A 100 3.75 -5.10 -16.18
N LYS A 101 4.93 -5.61 -15.80
CA LYS A 101 5.14 -6.58 -14.73
C LYS A 101 5.93 -5.99 -13.56
N PHE A 102 5.73 -4.72 -13.27
CA PHE A 102 6.48 -3.98 -12.25
C PHE A 102 6.44 -4.60 -10.83
N LEU A 103 5.51 -5.53 -10.58
CA LEU A 103 5.40 -6.30 -9.34
C LEU A 103 5.81 -7.78 -9.48
N GLU A 104 6.49 -8.15 -10.57
CA GLU A 104 6.89 -9.55 -10.77
C GLU A 104 7.75 -10.07 -9.63
N GLY A 105 7.33 -11.21 -9.05
CA GLY A 105 8.01 -11.83 -7.93
C GLY A 105 7.88 -11.09 -6.58
N LYS A 106 7.03 -10.05 -6.50
CA LYS A 106 6.78 -9.33 -5.26
C LYS A 106 5.63 -9.95 -4.48
N LYS A 107 5.85 -10.22 -3.20
CA LYS A 107 4.82 -10.62 -2.26
C LYS A 107 4.20 -9.39 -1.60
N VAL A 108 2.88 -9.39 -1.47
CA VAL A 108 2.12 -8.23 -0.98
C VAL A 108 1.26 -8.61 0.20
N PHE A 109 1.37 -7.86 1.30
CA PHE A 109 0.34 -7.78 2.32
C PHE A 109 -0.48 -6.52 2.07
N LEU A 110 -1.74 -6.71 1.66
CA LEU A 110 -2.62 -5.64 1.24
C LEU A 110 -3.61 -5.27 2.34
N LEU A 111 -3.67 -4.00 2.65
CA LEU A 111 -4.47 -3.44 3.74
C LEU A 111 -5.46 -2.40 3.21
N SER A 112 -6.48 -2.14 4.01
CA SER A 112 -7.30 -0.94 3.93
C SER A 112 -7.76 -0.49 5.30
N THR A 113 -8.11 0.77 5.43
CA THR A 113 -8.84 1.29 6.59
C THR A 113 -9.72 2.47 6.21
N SER A 114 -10.81 2.62 6.93
CA SER A 114 -11.70 3.79 6.88
C SER A 114 -12.38 4.00 8.23
N ASN A 115 -13.02 5.16 8.39
CA ASN A 115 -13.85 5.41 9.58
C ASN A 115 -15.19 4.67 9.57
N GLY A 116 -15.56 4.04 8.45
CA GLY A 116 -16.77 3.23 8.32
C GLY A 116 -16.56 1.79 8.79
N ALA A 117 -17.68 1.10 9.08
CA ALA A 117 -17.71 -0.27 9.58
C ALA A 117 -17.14 -1.32 8.60
N ARG A 118 -16.92 -0.96 7.32
CA ARG A 118 -16.34 -1.85 6.31
C ARG A 118 -14.85 -1.64 6.08
N GLY A 119 -14.22 -0.65 6.74
CA GLY A 119 -12.77 -0.45 6.69
C GLY A 119 -12.16 -0.22 5.30
N GLY A 120 -12.96 0.16 4.28
CA GLY A 120 -12.47 0.29 2.90
C GLY A 120 -12.39 -1.04 2.14
N MET A 121 -13.18 -2.04 2.53
CA MET A 121 -13.14 -3.41 1.95
C MET A 121 -13.42 -3.44 0.45
N SER A 122 -14.28 -2.55 -0.09
CA SER A 122 -14.57 -2.54 -1.53
C SER A 122 -13.32 -2.19 -2.34
N SER A 123 -12.58 -1.19 -1.92
CA SER A 123 -11.29 -0.82 -2.54
C SER A 123 -10.25 -1.93 -2.39
N LEU A 124 -10.18 -2.56 -1.21
CA LEU A 124 -9.28 -3.67 -0.93
C LEU A 124 -9.50 -4.82 -1.94
N GLU A 125 -10.74 -5.24 -2.15
CA GLU A 125 -11.08 -6.33 -3.08
C GLU A 125 -10.76 -5.96 -4.54
N VAL A 126 -11.03 -4.72 -4.95
CA VAL A 126 -10.67 -4.24 -6.30
C VAL A 126 -9.17 -4.35 -6.52
N VAL A 127 -8.37 -3.85 -5.57
CA VAL A 127 -6.91 -3.84 -5.68
C VAL A 127 -6.33 -5.25 -5.57
N LYS A 128 -6.84 -6.09 -4.66
CA LYS A 128 -6.47 -7.51 -4.54
C LYS A 128 -6.58 -8.25 -5.88
N ASN A 129 -7.65 -8.01 -6.62
CA ASN A 129 -7.87 -8.64 -7.93
C ASN A 129 -7.06 -7.98 -9.06
N MET A 130 -6.55 -6.77 -8.85
CA MET A 130 -5.79 -6.01 -9.84
C MET A 130 -4.29 -6.34 -9.79
N LEU A 131 -3.68 -6.39 -8.59
CA LEU A 131 -2.23 -6.52 -8.42
C LEU A 131 -1.61 -7.76 -9.09
N PRO A 132 -2.27 -8.95 -9.12
CA PRO A 132 -1.72 -10.11 -9.82
C PRO A 132 -1.52 -9.91 -11.33
N ARG A 133 -2.25 -8.98 -11.96
CA ARG A 133 -2.06 -8.63 -13.38
C ARG A 133 -0.69 -8.03 -13.63
N PHE A 134 -0.11 -7.39 -12.61
CA PHE A 134 1.22 -6.77 -12.65
C PHE A 134 2.34 -7.69 -12.13
N GLY A 135 2.00 -8.95 -11.77
CA GLY A 135 2.94 -9.96 -11.32
C GLY A 135 3.03 -10.17 -9.81
N ALA A 136 2.23 -9.45 -9.01
CA ALA A 136 2.23 -9.61 -7.55
C ALA A 136 1.60 -10.92 -7.08
N GLU A 137 2.14 -11.46 -5.99
CA GLU A 137 1.51 -12.48 -5.16
C GLU A 137 0.93 -11.82 -3.90
N VAL A 138 -0.41 -11.70 -3.82
CA VAL A 138 -1.07 -11.17 -2.61
C VAL A 138 -1.16 -12.29 -1.58
N ILE A 139 -0.29 -12.23 -0.55
CA ILE A 139 -0.16 -13.27 0.48
C ILE A 139 -1.36 -13.23 1.44
N ASP A 140 -1.72 -12.03 1.88
CA ASP A 140 -2.86 -11.85 2.79
C ASP A 140 -3.45 -10.45 2.64
N THR A 141 -4.64 -10.28 3.22
CA THR A 141 -5.34 -9.00 3.24
C THR A 141 -5.92 -8.71 4.62
N TYR A 142 -6.03 -7.43 4.98
CA TYR A 142 -6.72 -7.00 6.19
C TYR A 142 -7.42 -5.65 6.00
N SER A 143 -8.66 -5.56 6.46
CA SER A 143 -9.45 -4.32 6.44
C SER A 143 -9.72 -3.87 7.88
N LEU A 144 -9.04 -2.81 8.34
CA LEU A 144 -9.28 -2.23 9.66
C LEU A 144 -10.52 -1.32 9.62
N ALA A 145 -11.62 -1.83 10.13
CA ALA A 145 -12.87 -1.07 10.26
C ALA A 145 -12.80 -0.02 11.36
N SER A 146 -13.68 1.00 11.28
CA SER A 146 -13.90 2.01 12.34
C SER A 146 -12.58 2.57 12.89
N PHE A 147 -11.72 3.10 12.01
CA PHE A 147 -10.36 3.51 12.38
C PHE A 147 -10.31 4.37 13.66
N LYS A 148 -11.18 5.38 13.78
CA LYS A 148 -11.19 6.27 14.94
C LYS A 148 -11.49 5.57 16.27
N GLU A 149 -12.17 4.44 16.23
CA GLU A 149 -12.54 3.66 17.43
C GLU A 149 -11.44 2.67 17.81
N ASN A 150 -10.69 2.18 16.80
CA ASN A 150 -9.73 1.09 16.95
C ASN A 150 -8.27 1.53 16.84
N PHE A 151 -8.00 2.82 16.60
CA PHE A 151 -6.63 3.34 16.45
C PHE A 151 -6.45 4.67 17.19
N SER A 152 -5.44 4.75 18.04
CA SER A 152 -5.00 6.01 18.64
C SER A 152 -3.98 6.69 17.73
N VAL A 153 -4.33 7.85 17.20
CA VAL A 153 -3.42 8.68 16.38
C VAL A 153 -2.29 9.25 17.23
N GLU A 154 -2.59 9.66 18.46
CA GLU A 154 -1.63 10.23 19.41
C GLU A 154 -0.53 9.22 19.78
N GLU A 155 -0.94 7.98 20.07
CA GLU A 155 0.00 6.91 20.45
C GLU A 155 0.50 6.08 19.26
N THR A 156 -0.02 6.36 18.05
CA THR A 156 0.28 5.62 16.82
C THR A 156 0.16 4.11 17.01
N LYS A 157 -0.99 3.65 17.53
CA LYS A 157 -1.22 2.21 17.78
C LYS A 157 -2.67 1.80 17.63
N ILE A 158 -2.88 0.52 17.31
CA ILE A 158 -4.19 -0.14 17.40
C ILE A 158 -4.54 -0.31 18.88
N THR A 159 -5.73 0.14 19.29
CA THR A 159 -6.21 0.15 20.68
C THR A 159 -6.99 -1.11 21.05
N ASN A 160 -7.59 -1.79 20.07
CA ASN A 160 -8.33 -3.03 20.28
C ASN A 160 -7.37 -4.22 20.19
N ASP A 161 -7.20 -4.96 21.28
CA ASP A 161 -6.24 -6.06 21.37
C ASP A 161 -6.58 -7.25 20.45
N GLU A 162 -7.84 -7.57 20.21
CA GLU A 162 -8.24 -8.64 19.31
C GLU A 162 -7.84 -8.31 17.87
N ILE A 163 -8.19 -7.12 17.40
CA ILE A 163 -7.80 -6.58 16.08
C ILE A 163 -6.27 -6.55 15.95
N LYS A 164 -5.60 -6.06 16.98
CA LYS A 164 -4.13 -5.98 17.02
C LYS A 164 -3.49 -7.36 16.85
N ASN A 165 -3.95 -8.34 17.61
CA ASN A 165 -3.40 -9.69 17.56
C ASN A 165 -3.61 -10.33 16.18
N GLU A 166 -4.81 -10.17 15.61
CA GLU A 166 -5.12 -10.71 14.28
C GLU A 166 -4.23 -10.10 13.19
N ILE A 167 -4.14 -8.78 13.12
CA ILE A 167 -3.34 -8.12 12.08
C ILE A 167 -1.83 -8.38 12.24
N LEU A 168 -1.32 -8.46 13.48
CA LEU A 168 0.08 -8.79 13.73
C LEU A 168 0.41 -10.24 13.38
N GLN A 169 -0.49 -11.18 13.63
CA GLN A 169 -0.32 -12.55 13.18
C GLN A 169 -0.15 -12.62 11.65
N LYS A 170 -1.00 -11.93 10.90
CA LYS A 170 -0.91 -11.85 9.44
C LYS A 170 0.37 -11.15 8.97
N LEU A 171 0.80 -10.09 9.65
CA LEU A 171 2.06 -9.40 9.37
C LEU A 171 3.27 -10.34 9.52
N HIS A 172 3.33 -11.11 10.60
CA HIS A 172 4.42 -12.07 10.82
C HIS A 172 4.39 -13.22 9.82
N GLN A 173 3.21 -13.69 9.41
CA GLN A 173 3.08 -14.69 8.32
C GLN A 173 3.58 -14.12 7.00
N PHE A 174 3.27 -12.86 6.69
CA PHE A 174 3.82 -12.17 5.53
C PHE A 174 5.35 -12.07 5.60
N GLU A 175 5.95 -11.64 6.72
CA GLU A 175 7.41 -11.61 6.89
C GLU A 175 8.04 -12.99 6.67
N ALA A 176 7.46 -14.03 7.27
CA ALA A 176 7.94 -15.40 7.11
C ALA A 176 7.91 -15.87 5.65
N SER A 177 6.95 -15.41 4.87
CA SER A 177 6.86 -15.73 3.44
C SER A 177 7.98 -15.15 2.59
N LEU A 178 8.69 -14.11 3.07
CA LEU A 178 9.75 -13.41 2.33
C LEU A 178 11.13 -14.12 2.42
N LYS A 179 11.22 -15.16 3.23
CA LYS A 179 12.44 -15.99 3.35
C LYS A 179 12.59 -16.91 2.15
#